data_a5da5370e81af433cb2bd26ba0560510
#
_entry.id   a5da5370e81af433cb2bd26ba0560510
#
_cell.length_a   1.000
_cell.length_b   1.000
_cell.length_c   1.000
_cell.angle_alpha   90.00
_cell.angle_beta   90.00
_cell.angle_gamma   90.00
#
_symmetry.space_group_name_H-M   'P 1'
#
loop_
_entity.id
_entity.type
_entity.pdbx_description
1 polymer ?
#
loop_
_entity_poly.entity_id
_entity_poly.type
_entity_poly.pdbx_seq_one_letter_code
_entity_poly.pdbx_strand_id
1 'polypeptide(L)'
;MSILEPQRIPLIITQENRDETTTFDARLVNGYVEKDAMGDFWVVKRPGLVLVSSVTAATARGIFNWRGNLYSIFGATLYKDGVAVSGTVDTTGGLYTFSACLGATPKMFFQNGVEAYTYDTGAGLVNVTDVDYPTTTVKG
;
A
#
# COMPACT_ATOMS: atom_id res chain seq x y z
N MET A 1 -6.07 11.70 -51.98
CA MET A 1 -5.93 10.93 -50.70
C MET A 1 -5.97 11.97 -49.60
N SER A 2 -7.12 12.15 -48.93
CA SER A 2 -7.31 13.17 -47.89
C SER A 2 -6.67 12.66 -46.61
N ILE A 3 -5.64 13.34 -46.16
CA ILE A 3 -5.06 13.08 -44.83
C ILE A 3 -6.05 13.65 -43.83
N LEU A 4 -6.73 12.79 -43.10
CA LEU A 4 -7.56 13.20 -41.96
C LEU A 4 -6.62 13.78 -40.89
N GLU A 5 -6.67 15.08 -40.70
CA GLU A 5 -5.98 15.71 -39.59
C GLU A 5 -6.53 15.14 -38.26
N PRO A 6 -5.67 14.81 -37.31
CA PRO A 6 -6.12 14.32 -36.01
C PRO A 6 -6.98 15.40 -35.34
N GLN A 7 -8.26 15.11 -35.14
CA GLN A 7 -9.13 15.99 -34.36
C GLN A 7 -8.65 16.03 -32.92
N ARG A 8 -8.22 17.20 -32.48
CA ARG A 8 -7.95 17.44 -31.06
C ARG A 8 -9.28 17.46 -30.32
N ILE A 9 -9.50 16.50 -29.47
CA ILE A 9 -10.64 16.49 -28.56
C ILE A 9 -10.23 17.34 -27.35
N PRO A 10 -10.90 18.48 -27.09
CA PRO A 10 -10.60 19.28 -25.91
C PRO A 10 -11.01 18.49 -24.66
N LEU A 11 -10.05 18.00 -23.90
CA LEU A 11 -10.26 17.45 -22.57
C LEU A 11 -10.38 18.61 -21.58
N ILE A 12 -11.57 18.78 -21.02
CA ILE A 12 -11.79 19.73 -19.93
C ILE A 12 -11.18 19.12 -18.67
N ILE A 13 -10.06 19.70 -18.20
CA ILE A 13 -9.26 19.20 -17.08
C ILE A 13 -9.74 19.78 -15.74
N THR A 14 -10.84 20.50 -15.70
CA THR A 14 -11.36 21.04 -14.44
C THR A 14 -12.36 20.07 -13.81
N GLN A 15 -12.08 19.67 -12.56
CA GLN A 15 -12.98 18.90 -11.68
C GLN A 15 -14.17 19.75 -11.19
N GLU A 16 -14.54 20.80 -11.86
CA GLU A 16 -15.73 21.55 -11.49
C GLU A 16 -16.96 20.81 -11.99
N ASN A 17 -17.73 20.30 -11.04
CA ASN A 17 -19.04 19.79 -11.23
C ASN A 17 -19.93 20.96 -11.70
N ARG A 18 -20.08 21.14 -13.00
CA ARG A 18 -20.96 22.16 -13.56
C ARG A 18 -22.37 21.62 -13.57
N ASP A 19 -23.16 22.13 -12.64
CA ASP A 19 -24.58 21.81 -12.48
C ASP A 19 -25.45 22.34 -13.64
N GLU A 20 -24.88 23.01 -14.59
CA GLU A 20 -25.60 23.60 -15.72
C GLU A 20 -24.89 23.32 -17.02
N THR A 21 -25.40 22.42 -17.80
CA THR A 21 -25.46 22.42 -19.25
C THR A 21 -25.26 21.04 -19.90
N THR A 22 -25.80 20.87 -21.06
CA THR A 22 -25.71 19.80 -22.07
C THR A 22 -24.29 19.34 -22.48
N THR A 23 -23.25 19.72 -21.77
CA THR A 23 -21.89 19.27 -22.00
C THR A 23 -21.61 18.05 -21.11
N PHE A 24 -21.43 16.89 -21.72
CA PHE A 24 -21.08 15.67 -21.03
C PHE A 24 -19.70 15.85 -20.35
N ASP A 25 -19.66 15.74 -19.03
CA ASP A 25 -18.40 15.68 -18.30
C ASP A 25 -17.64 14.41 -18.70
N ALA A 26 -16.50 14.59 -19.34
CA ALA A 26 -15.62 13.48 -19.69
C ALA A 26 -15.00 12.94 -18.40
N ARG A 27 -15.51 11.83 -17.89
CA ARG A 27 -14.94 11.16 -16.73
C ARG A 27 -13.74 10.32 -17.16
N LEU A 28 -12.56 10.68 -16.66
CA LEU A 28 -11.37 9.87 -16.86
C LEU A 28 -11.37 8.69 -15.89
N VAL A 29 -11.45 7.48 -16.43
CA VAL A 29 -11.42 6.23 -15.65
C VAL A 29 -10.17 5.45 -16.01
N ASN A 30 -9.39 5.03 -15.00
CA ASN A 30 -8.14 4.29 -15.17
C ASN A 30 -7.08 4.99 -16.04
N GLY A 31 -7.05 6.31 -15.99
CA GLY A 31 -6.06 7.15 -16.65
C GLY A 31 -5.70 8.35 -15.80
N TYR A 32 -4.67 9.05 -16.18
CA TYR A 32 -4.24 10.32 -15.61
C TYR A 32 -3.75 11.24 -16.73
N VAL A 33 -3.70 12.51 -16.45
CA VAL A 33 -3.26 13.52 -17.39
C VAL A 33 -1.83 13.92 -17.04
N GLU A 34 -0.94 13.81 -18.01
CA GLU A 34 0.43 14.31 -17.92
C GLU A 34 0.61 15.54 -18.81
N LYS A 35 1.44 16.46 -18.36
CA LYS A 35 1.88 17.62 -19.13
C LYS A 35 3.29 17.37 -19.63
N ASP A 36 3.49 17.51 -20.94
CA ASP A 36 4.83 17.38 -21.50
C ASP A 36 5.66 18.66 -21.34
N ALA A 37 6.94 18.61 -21.78
CA ALA A 37 7.86 19.73 -21.70
C ALA A 37 7.45 20.91 -22.62
N MET A 38 6.59 20.69 -23.61
CA MET A 38 6.07 21.70 -24.51
C MET A 38 4.77 22.33 -23.98
N GLY A 39 4.23 21.79 -22.89
CA GLY A 39 3.00 22.28 -22.27
C GLY A 39 1.72 21.61 -22.76
N ASP A 40 1.82 20.62 -23.64
CA ASP A 40 0.69 19.85 -24.11
C ASP A 40 0.26 18.81 -23.07
N PHE A 41 -1.03 18.50 -23.05
CA PHE A 41 -1.60 17.52 -22.11
C PHE A 41 -1.90 16.20 -22.82
N TRP A 42 -1.45 15.11 -22.22
CA TRP A 42 -1.65 13.77 -22.70
C TRP A 42 -2.46 12.96 -21.69
N VAL A 43 -3.39 12.17 -22.20
CA VAL A 43 -4.07 11.18 -21.37
C VAL A 43 -3.27 9.89 -21.42
N VAL A 44 -2.73 9.51 -20.27
CA VAL A 44 -1.95 8.28 -20.12
C VAL A 44 -2.80 7.24 -19.41
N LYS A 45 -2.87 6.06 -19.97
CA LYS A 45 -3.54 4.93 -19.32
C LYS A 45 -2.76 4.53 -18.08
N ARG A 46 -3.45 4.39 -16.95
CA ARG A 46 -2.85 3.83 -15.75
C ARG A 46 -2.26 2.45 -16.07
N PRO A 47 -1.02 2.16 -15.66
CA PRO A 47 -0.46 0.82 -15.78
C PRO A 47 -1.39 -0.20 -15.16
N GLY A 48 -1.52 -1.36 -15.79
CA GLY A 48 -2.29 -2.47 -15.22
C GLY A 48 -1.70 -2.92 -13.89
N LEU A 49 -2.55 -3.39 -13.00
CA LEU A 49 -2.08 -4.05 -11.79
C LEU A 49 -1.62 -5.47 -12.15
N VAL A 50 -0.41 -5.79 -11.75
CA VAL A 50 0.13 -7.16 -11.87
C VAL A 50 0.05 -7.80 -10.48
N LEU A 51 -0.49 -9.00 -10.42
CA LEU A 51 -0.48 -9.78 -9.18
C LEU A 51 0.96 -10.17 -8.84
N VAL A 52 1.48 -9.65 -7.72
CA VAL A 52 2.84 -9.95 -7.24
C VAL A 52 2.86 -11.30 -6.53
N SER A 53 1.88 -11.56 -5.69
CA SER A 53 1.72 -12.84 -4.98
C SER A 53 0.26 -13.03 -4.56
N SER A 54 -0.12 -14.29 -4.30
CA SER A 54 -1.38 -14.63 -3.68
C SER A 54 -1.11 -15.34 -2.35
N VAL A 55 -1.89 -14.98 -1.35
CA VAL A 55 -1.90 -15.66 -0.05
C VAL A 55 -3.25 -16.29 0.18
N THR A 56 -3.34 -17.27 1.08
CA THR A 56 -4.62 -17.86 1.49
C THR A 56 -5.56 -16.75 1.93
N ALA A 57 -6.84 -16.86 1.55
CA ALA A 57 -7.85 -15.86 1.87
C ALA A 57 -7.91 -15.65 3.39
N ALA A 58 -7.50 -14.46 3.83
CA ALA A 58 -7.48 -14.06 5.22
C ALA A 58 -7.61 -12.53 5.31
N THR A 59 -7.99 -12.03 6.48
CA THR A 59 -8.09 -10.59 6.71
C THR A 59 -6.72 -9.94 6.60
N ALA A 60 -6.58 -8.94 5.72
CA ALA A 60 -5.39 -8.11 5.64
C ALA A 60 -5.29 -7.22 6.89
N ARG A 61 -4.14 -7.25 7.57
CA ARG A 61 -3.91 -6.56 8.83
C ARG A 61 -2.79 -5.53 8.79
N GLY A 62 -1.95 -5.55 7.77
CA GLY A 62 -0.90 -4.56 7.62
C GLY A 62 0.03 -4.86 6.45
N ILE A 63 0.71 -3.81 5.98
CA ILE A 63 1.71 -3.88 4.92
C ILE A 63 2.82 -2.88 5.21
N PHE A 64 4.06 -3.29 4.98
CA PHE A 64 5.23 -2.45 5.23
C PHE A 64 6.38 -2.82 4.29
N ASN A 65 7.06 -1.81 3.75
CA ASN A 65 8.29 -2.03 3.00
C ASN A 65 9.50 -1.80 3.94
N TRP A 66 10.31 -2.84 4.10
CA TRP A 66 11.50 -2.78 4.93
C TRP A 66 12.69 -3.40 4.21
N ARG A 67 13.74 -2.60 4.02
CA ARG A 67 14.99 -2.99 3.35
C ARG A 67 14.78 -3.61 1.95
N GLY A 68 13.84 -3.04 1.19
CA GLY A 68 13.55 -3.49 -0.18
C GLY A 68 12.66 -4.73 -0.28
N ASN A 69 12.25 -5.33 0.85
CA ASN A 69 11.30 -6.45 0.85
C ASN A 69 9.92 -5.97 1.32
N LEU A 70 8.89 -6.54 0.74
CA LEU A 70 7.51 -6.26 1.12
C LEU A 70 7.05 -7.23 2.21
N TYR A 71 6.73 -6.67 3.36
CA TYR A 71 6.13 -7.42 4.46
C TYR A 71 4.64 -7.17 4.53
N SER A 72 3.86 -8.21 4.73
CA SER A 72 2.42 -8.12 4.85
C SER A 72 1.89 -9.11 5.88
N ILE A 73 0.83 -8.73 6.59
CA ILE A 73 0.17 -9.60 7.56
C ILE A 73 -1.24 -9.91 7.07
N PHE A 74 -1.50 -11.21 6.91
CA PHE A 74 -2.82 -11.74 6.59
C PHE A 74 -3.21 -12.80 7.62
N GLY A 75 -4.36 -12.59 8.28
CA GLY A 75 -4.77 -13.43 9.40
C GLY A 75 -3.72 -13.45 10.51
N ALA A 76 -3.21 -14.61 10.83
CA ALA A 76 -2.19 -14.86 11.87
C ALA A 76 -0.77 -15.00 11.29
N THR A 77 -0.53 -14.69 10.01
CA THR A 77 0.74 -14.99 9.35
C THR A 77 1.39 -13.71 8.82
N LEU A 78 2.68 -13.53 9.14
CA LEU A 78 3.56 -12.57 8.51
C LEU A 78 4.10 -13.17 7.21
N TYR A 79 4.05 -12.42 6.13
CA TYR A 79 4.65 -12.78 4.84
C TYR A 79 5.77 -11.82 4.49
N LYS A 80 6.83 -12.34 3.90
CA LYS A 80 7.90 -11.59 3.28
C LYS A 80 7.91 -11.90 1.79
N ASP A 81 7.70 -10.90 0.95
CA ASP A 81 7.61 -11.04 -0.52
C ASP A 81 6.67 -12.17 -0.97
N GLY A 82 5.54 -12.34 -0.24
CA GLY A 82 4.56 -13.39 -0.50
C GLY A 82 4.88 -14.77 0.10
N VAL A 83 6.04 -14.94 0.74
CA VAL A 83 6.43 -16.19 1.42
C VAL A 83 6.13 -16.09 2.90
N ALA A 84 5.46 -17.09 3.46
CA ALA A 84 5.13 -17.11 4.88
C ALA A 84 6.40 -17.20 5.74
N VAL A 85 6.47 -16.32 6.74
CA VAL A 85 7.47 -16.36 7.79
C VAL A 85 7.01 -17.35 8.87
N SER A 86 7.94 -18.11 9.42
CA SER A 86 7.64 -19.05 10.52
C SER A 86 7.19 -18.30 11.77
N GLY A 87 6.20 -18.84 12.45
CA GLY A 87 5.56 -18.24 13.63
C GLY A 87 4.20 -17.65 13.32
N THR A 88 3.48 -17.24 14.36
CA THR A 88 2.15 -16.67 14.27
C THR A 88 2.09 -15.33 15.00
N VAL A 89 1.18 -14.45 14.53
CA VAL A 89 0.89 -13.17 15.15
C VAL A 89 -0.54 -13.15 15.68
N ASP A 90 -0.80 -12.29 16.67
CA ASP A 90 -2.13 -12.16 17.28
C ASP A 90 -3.17 -11.68 16.25
N THR A 91 -4.40 -12.18 16.40
CA THR A 91 -5.53 -11.83 15.54
C THR A 91 -6.65 -11.12 16.28
N THR A 92 -6.53 -10.94 17.59
CA THR A 92 -7.56 -10.31 18.43
C THR A 92 -7.50 -8.79 18.41
N GLY A 93 -6.32 -8.23 18.12
CA GLY A 93 -6.12 -6.79 17.98
C GLY A 93 -6.54 -6.23 16.61
N GLY A 94 -6.30 -4.94 16.43
CA GLY A 94 -6.60 -4.19 15.21
C GLY A 94 -5.59 -4.40 14.08
N LEU A 95 -5.45 -3.35 13.26
CA LEU A 95 -4.41 -3.29 12.23
C LEU A 95 -3.04 -3.18 12.88
N TYR A 96 -2.03 -3.78 12.23
CA TYR A 96 -0.65 -3.67 12.65
C TYR A 96 -0.04 -2.34 12.21
N THR A 97 0.63 -1.67 13.12
CA THR A 97 1.53 -0.55 12.86
C THR A 97 2.97 -1.03 12.87
N PHE A 98 3.78 -0.48 11.99
CA PHE A 98 5.16 -0.93 11.79
C PHE A 98 6.14 0.20 12.03
N SER A 99 7.31 -0.16 12.54
CA SER A 99 8.48 0.71 12.61
C SER A 99 9.75 -0.10 12.38
N ALA A 100 10.86 0.56 12.10
CA ALA A 100 12.12 -0.09 11.87
C ALA A 100 13.24 0.57 12.67
N CYS A 101 14.06 -0.25 13.30
CA CYS A 101 15.31 0.17 13.92
C CYS A 101 16.46 0.01 12.92
N LEU A 102 17.29 1.03 12.81
CA LEU A 102 18.45 1.10 11.89
C LEU A 102 19.79 0.82 12.58
N GLY A 103 19.78 0.20 13.75
CA GLY A 103 21.02 -0.13 14.49
C GLY A 103 21.91 -1.17 13.79
N ALA A 104 22.97 -1.60 14.47
CA ALA A 104 23.90 -2.62 13.97
C ALA A 104 23.21 -3.95 13.66
N THR A 105 22.17 -4.27 14.41
CA THR A 105 21.24 -5.40 14.13
C THR A 105 19.86 -4.83 13.85
N PRO A 106 19.57 -4.47 12.59
CA PRO A 106 18.31 -3.83 12.27
C PRO A 106 17.15 -4.79 12.46
N LYS A 107 16.11 -4.31 13.14
CA LYS A 107 14.89 -5.06 13.42
C LYS A 107 13.67 -4.27 12.93
N MET A 108 12.69 -4.99 12.46
CA MET A 108 11.35 -4.47 12.26
C MET A 108 10.55 -4.73 13.52
N PHE A 109 9.90 -3.70 14.04
CA PHE A 109 8.96 -3.78 15.16
C PHE A 109 7.55 -3.54 14.63
N PHE A 110 6.58 -4.31 15.10
CA PHE A 110 5.19 -4.09 14.77
C PHE A 110 4.26 -4.54 15.89
N GLN A 111 3.12 -3.87 15.99
CA GLN A 111 2.13 -4.08 17.05
C GLN A 111 0.72 -3.83 16.56
N ASN A 112 -0.27 -4.44 17.20
CA ASN A 112 -1.72 -4.28 16.90
C ASN A 112 -2.55 -3.71 18.05
N GLY A 113 -1.91 -3.19 19.10
CA GLY A 113 -2.55 -2.66 20.30
C GLY A 113 -2.84 -3.72 21.37
N VAL A 114 -2.64 -5.01 21.07
CA VAL A 114 -2.75 -6.13 22.02
C VAL A 114 -1.39 -6.76 22.24
N GLU A 115 -0.72 -7.11 21.16
CA GLU A 115 0.61 -7.73 21.19
C GLU A 115 1.58 -6.98 20.27
N ALA A 116 2.87 -7.12 20.57
CA ALA A 116 3.96 -6.59 19.79
C ALA A 116 4.96 -7.67 19.42
N TYR A 117 5.59 -7.46 18.28
CA TYR A 117 6.54 -8.39 17.70
C TYR A 117 7.77 -7.67 17.17
N THR A 118 8.87 -8.39 17.19
CA THR A 118 10.07 -8.01 16.44
C THR A 118 10.35 -9.06 15.37
N TYR A 119 10.91 -8.62 14.27
CA TYR A 119 11.39 -9.50 13.22
C TYR A 119 12.78 -9.05 12.76
N ASP A 120 13.68 -10.00 12.64
CA ASP A 120 14.94 -9.86 11.92
C ASP A 120 15.23 -11.14 11.12
N THR A 121 16.15 -11.06 10.17
CA THR A 121 16.47 -12.19 9.29
C THR A 121 17.22 -13.33 9.97
N GLY A 122 17.80 -13.10 11.14
CA GLY A 122 18.56 -14.09 11.91
C GLY A 122 17.71 -14.77 12.97
N ALA A 123 17.03 -13.98 13.81
CA ALA A 123 16.19 -14.51 14.91
C ALA A 123 14.76 -14.87 14.45
N GLY A 124 14.33 -14.35 13.30
CA GLY A 124 12.96 -14.54 12.80
C GLY A 124 11.93 -13.69 13.54
N LEU A 125 10.71 -14.20 13.62
CA LEU A 125 9.59 -13.57 14.32
C LEU A 125 9.64 -13.89 15.81
N VAL A 126 9.67 -12.84 16.64
CA VAL A 126 9.71 -12.97 18.10
C VAL A 126 8.65 -12.08 18.73
N ASN A 127 7.82 -12.64 19.60
CA ASN A 127 6.87 -11.86 20.40
C ASN A 127 7.64 -11.09 21.50
N VAL A 128 7.26 -9.83 21.71
CA VAL A 128 7.79 -9.00 22.80
C VAL A 128 7.06 -9.35 24.09
N THR A 129 7.74 -10.08 24.96
CA THR A 129 7.19 -10.58 26.23
C THR A 129 7.86 -9.94 27.45
N ASP A 130 8.47 -8.77 27.25
CA ASP A 130 9.13 -8.03 28.34
C ASP A 130 8.11 -7.64 29.41
N VAL A 131 8.49 -7.82 30.69
CA VAL A 131 7.64 -7.49 31.85
C VAL A 131 7.27 -5.99 31.89
N ASP A 132 8.14 -5.15 31.35
CA ASP A 132 7.96 -3.70 31.28
C ASP A 132 7.20 -3.25 30.00
N TYR A 133 6.80 -4.21 29.13
CA TYR A 133 5.99 -3.88 27.97
C TYR A 133 4.59 -3.43 28.41
N PRO A 134 4.12 -2.27 27.99
CA PRO A 134 2.80 -1.76 28.43
C PRO A 134 1.69 -2.68 27.92
N THR A 135 1.01 -3.35 28.85
CA THR A 135 -0.13 -4.23 28.58
C THR A 135 -1.45 -3.48 28.41
N THR A 136 -1.44 -2.18 28.71
CA THR A 136 -2.58 -1.28 28.51
C THR A 136 -2.41 -0.48 27.24
N THR A 137 -3.46 -0.42 26.44
CA THR A 137 -3.49 0.39 25.21
C THR A 137 -3.09 1.83 25.51
N VAL A 138 -1.88 2.21 25.17
CA VAL A 138 -1.49 3.63 25.15
C VAL A 138 -2.15 4.23 23.91
N LYS A 139 -3.28 4.90 24.13
CA LYS A 139 -3.89 5.74 23.09
C LYS A 139 -3.02 6.98 22.95
N GLY A 140 -2.25 7.03 21.87
CA GLY A 140 -1.60 8.25 21.41
C GLY A 140 -2.55 9.11 20.60
#